data_22c68fec9d7a81d4643c46d050ec21f6
#
_entry.id   22c68fec9d7a81d4643c46d050ec21f6
#
_cell.length_a   1.000
_cell.length_b   1.000
_cell.length_c   1.000
_cell.angle_alpha   90.00
_cell.angle_beta   90.00
_cell.angle_gamma   90.00
#
_symmetry.space_group_name_H-M   'P 1'
#
loop_
_entity.id
_entity.type
_entity.pdbx_description
1 polymer ?
#
loop_
_entity_poly.entity_id
_entity_poly.type
_entity_poly.pdbx_seq_one_letter_code
_entity_poly.pdbx_strand_id
1 'polypeptide(L)'
;MTGERIKKLRKEMGLTQQQLGEMLGVQKSAIAKYENGRVPNLKKETLSRLAEIFNVTPNYLLGIDEPAYHGHSHNIDIPLYSDVCCGDGIFVEDNIEEYISLPESLLSSRKDYFCQYADGDSMIDENIQSGDLIIFEKTQQLNNGDVGCFGIEDNIATCKKYFNDSKQNCIILQPAN
;
A
#
# COMPACT_ATOMS: atom_id res chain seq x y z
N MET A 1 -18.10 23.45 -1.32
CA MET A 1 -17.27 24.64 -1.72
C MET A 1 -15.81 24.41 -1.35
N THR A 2 -14.86 24.98 -2.11
CA THR A 2 -13.40 24.78 -1.91
C THR A 2 -12.92 24.98 -0.47
N GLY A 3 -13.33 26.07 0.18
CA GLY A 3 -12.91 26.38 1.54
C GLY A 3 -13.35 25.35 2.59
N GLU A 4 -14.53 24.78 2.44
CA GLU A 4 -15.04 23.74 3.35
C GLU A 4 -14.24 22.44 3.19
N ARG A 5 -13.84 22.07 1.95
CA ARG A 5 -12.99 20.90 1.70
C ARG A 5 -11.60 21.09 2.30
N ILE A 6 -11.00 22.27 2.14
CA ILE A 6 -9.71 22.61 2.79
C ILE A 6 -9.83 22.46 4.31
N LYS A 7 -10.89 23.01 4.93
CA LYS A 7 -11.10 22.92 6.37
C LYS A 7 -11.33 21.50 6.86
N LYS A 8 -12.06 20.69 6.09
CA LYS A 8 -12.32 19.27 6.37
C LYS A 8 -11.02 18.48 6.36
N LEU A 9 -10.27 18.53 5.26
CA LEU A 9 -9.01 17.81 5.10
C LEU A 9 -7.96 18.20 6.16
N ARG A 10 -7.82 19.50 6.45
CA ARG A 10 -6.92 19.95 7.52
C ARG A 10 -7.26 19.32 8.87
N LYS A 11 -8.56 19.25 9.21
CA LYS A 11 -9.01 18.63 10.47
C LYS A 11 -8.79 17.12 10.49
N GLU A 12 -9.01 16.44 9.38
CA GLU A 12 -8.76 15.00 9.23
C GLU A 12 -7.27 14.66 9.43
N MET A 13 -6.38 15.55 9.00
CA MET A 13 -4.93 15.44 9.26
C MET A 13 -4.51 15.92 10.67
N GLY A 14 -5.44 16.37 11.52
CA GLY A 14 -5.14 16.89 12.85
C GLY A 14 -4.38 18.23 12.88
N LEU A 15 -4.30 18.94 11.75
CA LEU A 15 -3.51 20.17 11.63
C LEU A 15 -4.29 21.38 12.14
N THR A 16 -3.57 22.30 12.81
CA THR A 16 -4.05 23.66 13.09
C THR A 16 -3.92 24.54 11.83
N GLN A 17 -4.68 25.65 11.79
CA GLN A 17 -4.53 26.63 10.70
C GLN A 17 -3.12 27.24 10.63
N GLN A 18 -2.42 27.31 11.75
CA GLN A 18 -1.04 27.80 11.79
C GLN A 18 -0.10 26.79 11.16
N GLN A 19 -0.19 25.51 11.52
CA GLN A 19 0.65 24.45 10.95
C GLN A 19 0.44 24.33 9.43
N LEU A 20 -0.81 24.34 8.97
CA LEU A 20 -1.08 24.34 7.53
C LEU A 20 -0.52 25.60 6.85
N GLY A 21 -0.57 26.75 7.52
CA GLY A 21 0.03 27.99 7.02
C GLY A 21 1.55 27.88 6.86
N GLU A 22 2.22 27.30 7.84
CA GLU A 22 3.68 27.06 7.81
C GLU A 22 4.06 26.12 6.66
N MET A 23 3.34 25.03 6.49
CA MET A 23 3.57 24.08 5.36
C MET A 23 3.37 24.75 3.99
N LEU A 24 2.41 25.64 3.89
CA LEU A 24 2.09 26.36 2.65
C LEU A 24 2.95 27.62 2.43
N GLY A 25 3.71 28.06 3.45
CA GLY A 25 4.50 29.30 3.41
C GLY A 25 3.64 30.56 3.51
N VAL A 26 2.48 30.49 4.21
CA VAL A 26 1.58 31.61 4.41
C VAL A 26 1.20 31.80 5.88
N GLN A 27 0.67 32.95 6.22
CA GLN A 27 0.22 33.20 7.60
C GLN A 27 -1.10 32.49 7.90
N LYS A 28 -1.36 32.17 9.17
CA LYS A 28 -2.62 31.61 9.70
C LYS A 28 -3.85 32.35 9.16
N SER A 29 -3.75 33.70 9.08
CA SER A 29 -4.87 34.55 8.61
C SER A 29 -5.24 34.28 7.15
N ALA A 30 -4.28 33.86 6.30
CA ALA A 30 -4.54 33.47 4.92
C ALA A 30 -5.32 32.14 4.88
N ILE A 31 -4.92 31.14 5.67
CA ILE A 31 -5.65 29.87 5.79
C ILE A 31 -7.10 30.11 6.25
N ALA A 32 -7.30 30.95 7.26
CA ALA A 32 -8.64 31.31 7.72
C ALA A 32 -9.50 31.94 6.60
N LYS A 33 -8.91 32.79 5.74
CA LYS A 33 -9.60 33.37 4.58
C LYS A 33 -9.94 32.31 3.53
N TYR A 34 -9.05 31.35 3.29
CA TYR A 34 -9.30 30.26 2.35
C TYR A 34 -10.45 29.38 2.82
N GLU A 35 -10.42 28.94 4.09
CA GLU A 35 -11.46 28.09 4.68
C GLU A 35 -12.84 28.75 4.74
N ASN A 36 -12.88 30.07 4.95
CA ASN A 36 -14.12 30.81 5.05
C ASN A 36 -14.66 31.32 3.68
N GLY A 37 -14.04 30.91 2.58
CA GLY A 37 -14.46 31.28 1.23
C GLY A 37 -14.29 32.78 0.88
N ARG A 38 -13.52 33.52 1.69
CA ARG A 38 -13.23 34.96 1.42
C ARG A 38 -12.28 35.18 0.26
N VAL A 39 -11.66 34.13 -0.24
CA VAL A 39 -10.83 34.11 -1.44
C VAL A 39 -11.50 33.16 -2.44
N PRO A 40 -12.34 33.66 -3.34
CA PRO A 40 -13.13 32.84 -4.25
C PRO A 40 -12.26 32.10 -5.26
N ASN A 41 -11.14 32.69 -5.67
CA ASN A 41 -10.20 32.11 -6.62
C ASN A 41 -8.82 32.00 -5.98
N LEU A 42 -8.45 30.81 -5.56
CA LEU A 42 -7.08 30.51 -5.15
C LEU A 42 -6.15 30.53 -6.37
N LYS A 43 -4.94 31.06 -6.19
CA LYS A 43 -3.92 30.96 -7.24
C LYS A 43 -3.63 29.50 -7.54
N LYS A 44 -3.33 29.20 -8.80
CA LYS A 44 -3.03 27.83 -9.25
C LYS A 44 -1.93 27.17 -8.43
N GLU A 45 -0.87 27.92 -8.11
CA GLU A 45 0.26 27.44 -7.31
C GLU A 45 -0.16 27.08 -5.87
N THR A 46 -1.02 27.92 -5.26
CA THR A 46 -1.55 27.67 -3.92
C THR A 46 -2.45 26.45 -3.89
N LEU A 47 -3.31 26.31 -4.91
CA LEU A 47 -4.21 25.18 -5.05
C LEU A 47 -3.44 23.86 -5.25
N SER A 48 -2.40 23.87 -6.10
CA SER A 48 -1.55 22.70 -6.31
C SER A 48 -0.83 22.27 -5.04
N ARG A 49 -0.22 23.22 -4.30
CA ARG A 49 0.45 22.93 -3.04
C ARG A 49 -0.50 22.42 -1.95
N LEU A 50 -1.72 22.96 -1.86
CA LEU A 50 -2.74 22.43 -0.96
C LEU A 50 -3.15 20.99 -1.35
N ALA A 51 -3.28 20.72 -2.64
CA ALA A 51 -3.59 19.41 -3.17
C ALA A 51 -2.49 18.40 -2.82
N GLU A 52 -1.22 18.77 -2.95
CA GLU A 52 -0.06 17.97 -2.53
C GLU A 52 -0.07 17.70 -1.03
N ILE A 53 -0.23 18.75 -0.19
CA ILE A 53 -0.25 18.61 1.28
C ILE A 53 -1.36 17.65 1.73
N PHE A 54 -2.53 17.74 1.10
CA PHE A 54 -3.69 16.92 1.47
C PHE A 54 -3.75 15.58 0.71
N ASN A 55 -2.83 15.33 -0.19
CA ASN A 55 -2.82 14.15 -1.08
C ASN A 55 -4.14 13.98 -1.84
N VAL A 56 -4.65 15.06 -2.41
CA VAL A 56 -5.90 15.10 -3.19
C VAL A 56 -5.70 15.79 -4.53
N THR A 57 -6.63 15.62 -5.48
CA THR A 57 -6.57 16.35 -6.76
C THR A 57 -6.92 17.83 -6.57
N PRO A 58 -6.34 18.78 -7.34
CA PRO A 58 -6.81 20.16 -7.40
C PRO A 58 -8.30 20.25 -7.75
N ASN A 59 -8.79 19.36 -8.62
CA ASN A 59 -10.19 19.27 -9.02
C ASN A 59 -11.09 18.90 -7.84
N TYR A 60 -10.67 17.94 -7.01
CA TYR A 60 -11.37 17.64 -5.77
C TYR A 60 -11.50 18.87 -4.88
N LEU A 61 -10.42 19.63 -4.68
CA LEU A 61 -10.49 20.87 -3.88
C LEU A 61 -11.45 21.90 -4.48
N LEU A 62 -11.54 22.00 -5.80
CA LEU A 62 -12.45 22.90 -6.51
C LEU A 62 -13.92 22.48 -6.47
N GLY A 63 -14.22 21.24 -6.04
CA GLY A 63 -15.58 20.74 -6.00
C GLY A 63 -16.02 20.05 -7.28
N ILE A 64 -15.12 19.76 -8.18
CA ILE A 64 -15.36 18.93 -9.36
C ILE A 64 -15.41 17.47 -8.84
N ASP A 65 -16.45 16.71 -9.20
CA ASP A 65 -16.61 15.31 -8.79
C ASP A 65 -15.62 14.41 -9.53
N GLU A 66 -14.42 14.35 -9.01
CA GLU A 66 -13.42 13.34 -9.31
C GLU A 66 -13.07 12.59 -8.02
N PRO A 67 -12.56 11.33 -8.10
CA PRO A 67 -12.07 10.65 -6.92
C PRO A 67 -11.09 11.55 -6.15
N ALA A 68 -11.27 11.63 -4.85
CA ALA A 68 -10.55 12.56 -3.97
C ALA A 68 -9.02 12.39 -3.99
N TYR A 69 -8.53 11.29 -4.50
CA TYR A 69 -7.13 10.94 -4.41
C TYR A 69 -6.36 11.28 -5.68
N HIS A 70 -5.35 12.14 -5.55
CA HIS A 70 -4.18 12.02 -6.39
C HIS A 70 -3.46 10.74 -6.01
N GLY A 71 -3.35 9.86 -6.97
CA GLY A 71 -2.24 8.94 -6.96
C GLY A 71 -0.90 9.64 -7.16
N HIS A 72 -0.46 10.47 -6.22
CA HIS A 72 0.91 10.42 -5.80
C HIS A 72 0.95 9.32 -4.74
N SER A 73 0.60 8.12 -5.17
CA SER A 73 1.07 6.94 -4.51
C SER A 73 2.58 7.06 -4.56
N HIS A 74 3.24 7.30 -3.44
CA HIS A 74 4.57 6.76 -3.29
C HIS A 74 4.40 5.30 -3.68
N ASN A 75 4.90 4.97 -4.86
CA ASN A 75 4.97 3.59 -5.26
C ASN A 75 6.13 3.00 -4.49
N ILE A 76 5.90 1.84 -3.93
CA ILE A 76 6.95 1.01 -3.37
C ILE A 76 7.28 -0.03 -4.42
N ASP A 77 8.54 -0.14 -4.76
CA ASP A 77 9.03 -1.17 -5.67
C ASP A 77 9.24 -2.46 -4.88
N ILE A 78 8.47 -3.48 -5.22
CA ILE A 78 8.49 -4.78 -4.56
C ILE A 78 9.17 -5.78 -5.49
N PRO A 79 10.18 -6.53 -5.00
CA PRO A 79 10.87 -7.51 -5.82
C PRO A 79 9.94 -8.66 -6.21
N LEU A 80 9.92 -8.99 -7.50
CA LEU A 80 9.33 -10.18 -8.06
C LEU A 80 10.40 -11.26 -8.17
N TYR A 81 10.14 -12.41 -7.56
CA TYR A 81 11.03 -13.57 -7.64
C TYR A 81 10.45 -14.62 -8.58
N SER A 82 11.28 -15.14 -9.48
CA SER A 82 10.95 -16.31 -10.31
C SER A 82 10.88 -17.58 -9.47
N ASP A 83 11.87 -17.72 -8.59
CA ASP A 83 11.98 -18.83 -7.66
C ASP A 83 12.34 -18.30 -6.27
N VAL A 84 11.65 -18.77 -5.24
CA VAL A 84 12.03 -18.49 -3.85
C VAL A 84 13.00 -19.59 -3.42
N CYS A 85 14.28 -19.28 -3.47
CA CYS A 85 15.30 -20.18 -2.92
C CYS A 85 15.16 -20.26 -1.40
N CYS A 86 14.83 -21.42 -0.91
CA CYS A 86 14.67 -21.70 0.50
C CYS A 86 15.91 -22.42 1.04
N GLY A 87 16.85 -21.62 1.49
CA GLY A 87 17.89 -22.03 2.40
C GLY A 87 18.06 -20.91 3.40
N ASP A 88 18.12 -21.20 4.70
CA ASP A 88 18.36 -20.26 5.81
C ASP A 88 17.50 -18.99 5.85
N GLY A 89 16.33 -18.96 5.19
CA GLY A 89 15.41 -17.82 5.19
C GLY A 89 15.92 -16.58 4.44
N ILE A 90 16.90 -16.71 3.58
CA ILE A 90 17.49 -15.60 2.83
C ILE A 90 16.93 -15.60 1.40
N PHE A 91 16.18 -14.55 1.07
CA PHE A 91 15.87 -14.23 -0.32
C PHE A 91 17.14 -13.82 -1.03
N VAL A 92 17.55 -14.57 -2.06
CA VAL A 92 18.77 -14.26 -2.81
C VAL A 92 18.43 -13.14 -3.80
N GLU A 93 19.15 -12.01 -3.72
CA GLU A 93 18.96 -10.89 -4.65
C GLU A 93 19.15 -11.27 -6.12
N ASP A 94 19.96 -12.31 -6.39
CA ASP A 94 20.23 -12.81 -7.75
C ASP A 94 18.99 -13.43 -8.44
N ASN A 95 17.91 -13.72 -7.69
CA ASN A 95 16.70 -14.33 -8.23
C ASN A 95 15.56 -13.29 -8.43
N ILE A 96 15.85 -12.01 -8.34
CA ILE A 96 14.88 -10.96 -8.64
C ILE A 96 14.80 -10.83 -10.16
N GLU A 97 13.61 -11.11 -10.72
CA GLU A 97 13.36 -10.89 -12.15
C GLU A 97 13.15 -9.42 -12.47
N GLU A 98 12.32 -8.77 -11.70
CA GLU A 98 11.98 -7.36 -11.84
C GLU A 98 11.42 -6.78 -10.52
N TYR A 99 11.16 -5.48 -10.51
CA TYR A 99 10.47 -4.81 -9.42
C TYR A 99 9.08 -4.35 -9.86
N ILE A 100 8.06 -4.74 -9.10
CA ILE A 100 6.67 -4.34 -9.34
C ILE A 100 6.38 -3.08 -8.52
N SER A 101 6.01 -2.01 -9.21
CA SER A 101 5.73 -0.71 -8.61
C SER A 101 4.26 -0.65 -8.18
N LEU A 102 4.00 -0.65 -6.88
CA LEU A 102 2.66 -0.65 -6.29
C LEU A 102 2.41 0.59 -5.44
N PRO A 103 1.18 1.11 -5.43
CA PRO A 103 0.80 2.20 -4.52
C PRO A 103 1.04 1.84 -3.06
N GLU A 104 1.78 2.68 -2.32
CA GLU A 104 2.01 2.52 -0.87
C GLU A 104 0.70 2.34 -0.08
N SER A 105 -0.40 2.92 -0.57
CA SER A 105 -1.72 2.81 0.05
C SER A 105 -2.29 1.39 0.11
N LEU A 106 -1.76 0.46 -0.71
CA LEU A 106 -2.14 -0.96 -0.70
C LEU A 106 -1.37 -1.76 0.34
N LEU A 107 -0.32 -1.20 0.91
CA LEU A 107 0.65 -1.90 1.74
C LEU A 107 0.84 -1.18 3.07
N SER A 108 1.32 -1.89 4.08
CA SER A 108 1.72 -1.28 5.34
C SER A 108 3.16 -0.78 5.25
N SER A 109 3.41 0.51 5.46
CA SER A 109 4.74 1.15 5.40
C SER A 109 5.77 0.60 6.42
N ARG A 110 5.36 -0.32 7.29
CA ARG A 110 6.21 -0.90 8.34
C ARG A 110 6.63 -2.35 8.07
N LYS A 111 6.32 -2.86 6.88
CA LYS A 111 6.50 -4.27 6.54
C LYS A 111 7.25 -4.40 5.21
N ASP A 112 8.01 -5.45 5.09
CA ASP A 112 8.68 -5.80 3.85
C ASP A 112 7.82 -6.79 3.06
N TYR A 113 7.83 -6.65 1.73
CA TYR A 113 7.02 -7.44 0.83
C TYR A 113 7.84 -8.03 -0.30
N PHE A 114 7.32 -9.06 -0.92
CA PHE A 114 7.80 -9.61 -2.17
C PHE A 114 6.64 -10.13 -3.00
N CYS A 115 6.85 -10.30 -4.30
CA CYS A 115 5.85 -10.83 -5.22
C CYS A 115 6.31 -12.14 -5.83
N GLN A 116 5.33 -12.96 -6.21
CA GLN A 116 5.52 -14.17 -7.00
C GLN A 116 4.28 -14.44 -7.83
N TYR A 117 4.44 -14.99 -9.02
CA TYR A 117 3.29 -15.49 -9.79
C TYR A 117 2.83 -16.85 -9.25
N ALA A 118 1.52 -17.03 -9.18
CA ALA A 118 0.93 -18.31 -8.87
C ALA A 118 1.17 -19.28 -10.02
N ASP A 119 1.60 -20.51 -9.71
CA ASP A 119 1.69 -21.60 -10.66
C ASP A 119 0.74 -22.73 -10.26
N GLY A 120 -0.10 -23.14 -11.21
CA GLY A 120 -1.11 -24.16 -11.00
C GLY A 120 -2.36 -23.68 -10.25
N ASP A 121 -3.22 -24.63 -9.91
CA ASP A 121 -4.57 -24.43 -9.34
C ASP A 121 -4.71 -24.88 -7.88
N SER A 122 -3.58 -25.16 -7.22
CA SER A 122 -3.58 -25.70 -5.86
C SER A 122 -4.18 -24.77 -4.79
N MET A 123 -4.52 -23.54 -5.12
CA MET A 123 -5.06 -22.52 -4.22
C MET A 123 -6.35 -21.88 -4.77
N ILE A 124 -7.05 -22.55 -5.69
CA ILE A 124 -8.23 -22.02 -6.39
C ILE A 124 -9.40 -21.72 -5.44
N ASP A 125 -9.55 -22.48 -4.36
CA ASP A 125 -10.59 -22.24 -3.35
C ASP A 125 -10.32 -20.98 -2.51
N GLU A 126 -9.09 -20.45 -2.52
CA GLU A 126 -8.73 -19.15 -1.95
C GLU A 126 -8.76 -18.03 -3.00
N ASN A 127 -9.38 -18.28 -4.17
CA ASN A 127 -9.45 -17.38 -5.33
C ASN A 127 -8.07 -17.00 -5.91
N ILE A 128 -7.08 -17.85 -5.78
CA ILE A 128 -5.76 -17.69 -6.39
C ILE A 128 -5.69 -18.63 -7.59
N GLN A 129 -5.56 -18.05 -8.79
CA GLN A 129 -5.50 -18.76 -10.06
C GLN A 129 -4.08 -18.74 -10.64
N SER A 130 -3.77 -19.72 -11.48
CA SER A 130 -2.48 -19.73 -12.18
C SER A 130 -2.29 -18.45 -13.01
N GLY A 131 -1.14 -17.80 -12.83
CA GLY A 131 -0.81 -16.52 -13.45
C GLY A 131 -1.16 -15.28 -12.61
N ASP A 132 -1.84 -15.45 -11.47
CA ASP A 132 -2.07 -14.31 -10.56
C ASP A 132 -0.77 -13.86 -9.92
N LEU A 133 -0.60 -12.54 -9.80
CA LEU A 133 0.49 -11.94 -9.04
C LEU A 133 0.12 -11.90 -7.56
N ILE A 134 0.85 -12.66 -6.74
CA ILE A 134 0.62 -12.72 -5.30
C ILE A 134 1.65 -11.82 -4.60
N ILE A 135 1.16 -10.99 -3.67
CA ILE A 135 2.01 -10.15 -2.83
C ILE A 135 2.07 -10.80 -1.44
N PHE A 136 3.26 -11.16 -1.00
CA PHE A 136 3.51 -11.73 0.31
C PHE A 136 4.18 -10.72 1.22
N GLU A 137 3.75 -10.72 2.49
CA GLU A 137 4.47 -10.05 3.57
C GLU A 137 5.61 -10.94 4.05
N LYS A 138 6.83 -10.39 4.18
CA LYS A 138 7.95 -11.10 4.80
C LYS A 138 7.72 -11.22 6.30
N THR A 139 7.34 -12.41 6.76
CA THR A 139 7.12 -12.69 8.18
C THR A 139 7.59 -14.10 8.53
N GLN A 140 8.02 -14.26 9.78
CA GLN A 140 8.33 -15.58 10.35
C GLN A 140 7.18 -16.12 11.21
N GLN A 141 6.08 -15.38 11.33
CA GLN A 141 4.95 -15.75 12.17
C GLN A 141 3.69 -15.88 11.34
N LEU A 142 3.14 -17.08 11.33
CA LEU A 142 1.89 -17.40 10.63
C LEU A 142 0.90 -18.02 11.64
N ASN A 143 -0.37 -17.75 11.40
CA ASN A 143 -1.45 -18.40 12.13
C ASN A 143 -2.00 -19.57 11.32
N ASN A 144 -2.66 -20.51 11.99
CA ASN A 144 -3.32 -21.61 11.31
C ASN A 144 -4.40 -21.08 10.34
N GLY A 145 -4.29 -21.48 9.09
CA GLY A 145 -5.16 -21.06 8.01
C GLY A 145 -4.61 -19.91 7.15
N ASP A 146 -3.53 -19.26 7.58
CA ASP A 146 -2.87 -18.23 6.74
C ASP A 146 -2.32 -18.86 5.46
N VAL A 147 -2.41 -18.11 4.36
CA VAL A 147 -1.79 -18.46 3.09
C VAL A 147 -0.37 -17.91 3.07
N GLY A 148 0.59 -18.76 2.78
CA GLY A 148 2.00 -18.38 2.76
C GLY A 148 2.75 -18.98 1.58
N CYS A 149 3.91 -18.39 1.30
CA CYS A 149 4.90 -18.94 0.38
C CYS A 149 5.95 -19.68 1.19
N PHE A 150 6.17 -20.94 0.85
CA PHE A 150 7.07 -21.84 1.58
C PHE A 150 8.06 -22.44 0.62
N GLY A 151 9.30 -22.48 1.05
CA GLY A 151 10.28 -23.28 0.39
C GLY A 151 10.28 -24.72 0.87
N ILE A 152 10.31 -25.61 -0.06
CA ILE A 152 10.44 -27.06 0.17
C ILE A 152 11.76 -27.52 -0.43
N GLU A 153 12.08 -28.80 -0.25
CA GLU A 153 13.31 -29.41 -0.79
C GLU A 153 13.52 -29.04 -2.26
N ASP A 154 14.78 -28.91 -2.69
CA ASP A 154 15.21 -28.54 -4.04
C ASP A 154 14.89 -27.08 -4.47
N ASN A 155 14.79 -26.14 -3.52
CA ASN A 155 14.55 -24.73 -3.79
C ASN A 155 13.23 -24.41 -4.53
N ILE A 156 12.23 -25.27 -4.39
CA ILE A 156 10.91 -25.05 -4.98
C ILE A 156 10.08 -24.23 -4.01
N ALA A 157 9.59 -23.08 -4.47
CA ALA A 157 8.61 -22.29 -3.75
C ALA A 157 7.20 -22.87 -3.96
N THR A 158 6.41 -22.90 -2.91
CA THR A 158 5.01 -23.32 -3.00
C THR A 158 4.11 -22.44 -2.17
N CYS A 159 2.97 -22.06 -2.75
CA CYS A 159 1.91 -21.34 -2.06
C CYS A 159 0.92 -22.34 -1.45
N LYS A 160 0.76 -22.32 -0.12
CA LYS A 160 -0.13 -23.25 0.62
C LYS A 160 -0.73 -22.58 1.84
N LYS A 161 -1.77 -23.19 2.39
CA LYS A 161 -2.30 -22.87 3.71
C LYS A 161 -1.41 -23.48 4.78
N TYR A 162 -1.07 -22.68 5.78
CA TYR A 162 -0.24 -23.07 6.90
C TYR A 162 -1.08 -23.59 8.05
N PHE A 163 -0.70 -24.74 8.62
CA PHE A 163 -1.24 -25.25 9.87
C PHE A 163 -0.11 -25.81 10.73
N ASN A 164 -0.09 -25.40 12.00
CA ASN A 164 0.79 -25.97 13.01
C ASN A 164 0.01 -26.95 13.88
N ASP A 165 0.29 -28.24 13.74
CA ASP A 165 -0.24 -29.28 14.63
C ASP A 165 0.71 -29.49 15.80
N SER A 166 0.46 -28.74 16.88
CA SER A 166 1.25 -28.86 18.12
C SER A 166 1.16 -30.23 18.81
N LYS A 167 0.15 -31.04 18.48
CA LYS A 167 0.01 -32.39 19.07
C LYS A 167 0.93 -33.38 18.39
N GLN A 168 1.10 -33.23 17.10
CA GLN A 168 1.99 -34.08 16.29
C GLN A 168 3.37 -33.48 16.09
N ASN A 169 3.57 -32.24 16.56
CA ASN A 169 4.80 -31.46 16.38
C ASN A 169 5.23 -31.36 14.92
N CYS A 170 4.26 -31.08 14.04
CA CYS A 170 4.50 -30.93 12.60
C CYS A 170 3.80 -29.73 12.03
N ILE A 171 4.33 -29.24 10.90
CA ILE A 171 3.73 -28.22 10.07
C ILE A 171 3.06 -28.93 8.88
N ILE A 172 1.81 -28.57 8.62
CA ILE A 172 1.03 -29.08 7.49
C ILE A 172 0.88 -27.92 6.48
N LEU A 173 1.32 -28.15 5.26
CA LEU A 173 1.11 -27.26 4.13
C LEU A 173 0.00 -27.85 3.28
N GLN A 174 -1.17 -27.25 3.35
CA GLN A 174 -2.38 -27.78 2.73
C GLN A 174 -2.73 -26.98 1.45
N PRO A 175 -2.99 -27.66 0.31
CA PRO A 175 -3.59 -27.01 -0.84
C PRO A 175 -5.05 -26.60 -0.53
N ALA A 176 -5.59 -25.70 -1.33
CA ALA A 176 -6.97 -25.24 -1.32
C ALA A 176 -7.62 -25.44 -2.70
N ASN A 177 -7.86 -26.71 -3.06
CA ASN A 177 -8.50 -27.15 -4.31
C ASN A 177 -9.32 -28.42 -4.10
#